data_0baa117f3c2516065ecb4e81086bff98
#
_entry.id   0baa117f3c2516065ecb4e81086bff98
#
_cell.length_a   1.000
_cell.length_b   1.000
_cell.length_c   1.000
_cell.angle_alpha   90.00
_cell.angle_beta   90.00
_cell.angle_gamma   90.00
#
_symmetry.space_group_name_H-M   'P 1'
#
loop_
_entity.id
_entity.type
_entity.pdbx_description
1 polymer ?
#
loop_
_entity_poly.entity_id
_entity_poly.type
_entity_poly.pdbx_seq_one_letter_code
_entity_poly.pdbx_strand_id
1 'polypeptide(L)'
;MRNIMIGWLLTFAVGAQAQSWMSLSQQGADNRFYIDTESIVAKDSLRRATMLANYLQAQANGAYSIKATVEFQCEEAQWRTVERSYYERPMAEGESQLREAGDGEWQSVAPETVAAFTLLAVCSP
;
A
#
# COMPACT_ATOMS: atom_id res chain seq x y z
N MET A 1 -11.57 28.39 -49.21
CA MET A 1 -12.09 27.35 -48.30
C MET A 1 -11.05 26.98 -47.29
N ARG A 2 -11.38 27.21 -46.09
CA ARG A 2 -10.42 27.03 -45.00
C ARG A 2 -10.76 25.77 -44.24
N ASN A 3 -9.89 24.77 -44.34
CA ASN A 3 -9.99 23.60 -43.49
C ASN A 3 -9.39 23.94 -42.16
N ILE A 4 -10.24 24.08 -41.16
CA ILE A 4 -9.79 24.24 -39.78
C ILE A 4 -9.54 22.84 -39.25
N MET A 5 -8.26 22.49 -39.16
CA MET A 5 -7.88 21.31 -38.40
C MET A 5 -7.97 21.67 -36.94
N ILE A 6 -9.03 21.21 -36.28
CA ILE A 6 -9.10 21.26 -34.85
C ILE A 6 -8.26 20.08 -34.35
N GLY A 7 -7.03 20.40 -33.97
CA GLY A 7 -6.21 19.40 -33.27
C GLY A 7 -6.84 19.07 -31.94
N TRP A 8 -7.37 17.89 -31.83
CA TRP A 8 -7.77 17.36 -30.58
C TRP A 8 -6.49 17.01 -29.79
N LEU A 9 -6.12 17.91 -28.91
CA LEU A 9 -5.12 17.58 -27.91
C LEU A 9 -5.78 16.60 -26.95
N LEU A 10 -5.61 15.32 -27.24
CA LEU A 10 -5.86 14.30 -26.24
C LEU A 10 -4.78 14.46 -25.17
N THR A 11 -5.09 15.28 -24.19
CA THR A 11 -4.33 15.27 -22.97
C THR A 11 -4.68 13.99 -22.24
N PHE A 12 -3.89 12.96 -22.47
CA PHE A 12 -3.90 11.86 -21.54
C PHE A 12 -3.31 12.39 -20.25
N ALA A 13 -4.20 12.76 -19.34
CA ALA A 13 -3.76 12.90 -17.97
C ALA A 13 -3.32 11.52 -17.52
N VAL A 14 -2.00 11.28 -17.55
CA VAL A 14 -1.43 10.18 -16.79
C VAL A 14 -1.59 10.60 -15.35
N GLY A 15 -2.84 10.57 -14.87
CA GLY A 15 -3.11 10.68 -13.46
C GLY A 15 -2.43 9.51 -12.78
N ALA A 16 -1.67 9.78 -11.72
CA ALA A 16 -1.30 8.76 -10.78
C ALA A 16 -2.55 7.92 -10.53
N GLN A 17 -2.50 6.62 -10.80
CA GLN A 17 -3.62 5.74 -10.55
C GLN A 17 -4.03 5.95 -9.11
N ALA A 18 -5.26 6.42 -8.90
CA ALA A 18 -5.81 6.54 -7.57
C ALA A 18 -5.82 5.15 -6.97
N GLN A 19 -5.03 4.96 -5.93
CA GLN A 19 -4.98 3.71 -5.21
C GLN A 19 -6.27 3.52 -4.44
N SER A 20 -6.77 2.28 -4.43
CA SER A 20 -8.01 1.93 -3.75
C SER A 20 -7.73 1.51 -2.32
N TRP A 21 -7.49 2.49 -1.46
CA TRP A 21 -7.18 2.27 -0.06
C TRP A 21 -8.41 1.82 0.73
N MET A 22 -8.34 0.61 1.26
CA MET A 22 -9.33 0.09 2.19
C MET A 22 -8.74 0.15 3.61
N SER A 23 -9.50 0.73 4.53
CA SER A 23 -9.05 0.86 5.92
C SER A 23 -9.00 -0.50 6.61
N LEU A 24 -7.88 -0.75 7.30
CA LEU A 24 -7.66 -1.93 8.13
C LEU A 24 -7.67 -1.57 9.62
N SER A 25 -7.75 -0.27 9.92
CA SER A 25 -7.63 0.22 11.28
C SER A 25 -8.91 -0.01 12.07
N GLN A 26 -8.74 -0.32 13.33
CA GLN A 26 -9.86 -0.33 14.28
C GLN A 26 -10.26 1.10 14.61
N GLN A 27 -11.53 1.28 14.91
CA GLN A 27 -12.06 2.56 15.33
C GLN A 27 -11.37 3.04 16.61
N GLY A 28 -10.89 4.29 16.60
CA GLY A 28 -10.21 4.87 17.75
C GLY A 28 -8.69 4.69 17.77
N ALA A 29 -8.11 4.02 16.78
CA ALA A 29 -6.67 3.89 16.67
C ALA A 29 -6.02 5.22 16.27
N ASP A 30 -4.90 5.58 16.92
CA ASP A 30 -4.16 6.80 16.61
C ASP A 30 -3.51 6.73 15.23
N ASN A 31 -2.96 5.58 14.89
CA ASN A 31 -2.39 5.33 13.57
C ASN A 31 -3.41 4.62 12.69
N ARG A 32 -3.38 4.92 11.40
CA ARG A 32 -4.31 4.33 10.45
C ARG A 32 -3.57 3.49 9.44
N PHE A 33 -4.13 2.33 9.17
CA PHE A 33 -3.54 1.35 8.26
C PHE A 33 -4.53 1.06 7.14
N TYR A 34 -3.99 0.88 5.93
CA TYR A 34 -4.78 0.65 4.72
C TYR A 34 -4.13 -0.42 3.87
N ILE A 35 -4.94 -1.06 3.05
CA ILE A 35 -4.47 -1.92 1.96
C ILE A 35 -5.01 -1.39 0.65
N ASP A 36 -4.18 -1.38 -0.38
CA ASP A 36 -4.63 -1.09 -1.74
C ASP A 36 -5.23 -2.37 -2.33
N THR A 37 -6.56 -2.40 -2.43
CA THR A 37 -7.27 -3.59 -2.90
C THR A 37 -6.97 -3.92 -4.35
N GLU A 38 -6.58 -2.92 -5.16
CA GLU A 38 -6.21 -3.14 -6.56
C GLU A 38 -4.78 -3.64 -6.73
N SER A 39 -3.97 -3.56 -5.68
CA SER A 39 -2.58 -4.03 -5.71
C SER A 39 -2.44 -5.53 -5.43
N ILE A 40 -3.50 -6.19 -5.02
CA ILE A 40 -3.45 -7.60 -4.62
C ILE A 40 -3.17 -8.47 -5.82
N VAL A 41 -2.05 -9.19 -5.79
CA VAL A 41 -1.66 -10.13 -6.83
C VAL A 41 -1.52 -11.52 -6.22
N ALA A 42 -2.18 -12.49 -6.84
CA ALA A 42 -2.10 -13.88 -6.45
C ALA A 42 -1.04 -14.60 -7.27
N LYS A 43 -0.17 -15.34 -6.60
CA LYS A 43 0.80 -16.21 -7.24
C LYS A 43 0.89 -17.51 -6.43
N ASP A 44 0.25 -18.55 -6.90
CA ASP A 44 0.09 -19.83 -6.16
C ASP A 44 -0.58 -19.56 -4.80
N SER A 45 0.01 -20.01 -3.70
CA SER A 45 -0.50 -19.71 -2.34
C SER A 45 -0.06 -18.35 -1.81
N LEU A 46 0.79 -17.64 -2.55
CA LEU A 46 1.29 -16.32 -2.18
C LEU A 46 0.33 -15.23 -2.62
N ARG A 47 0.22 -14.19 -1.79
CA ARG A 47 -0.45 -12.94 -2.14
C ARG A 47 0.51 -11.79 -1.88
N ARG A 48 0.68 -10.93 -2.87
CA ARG A 48 1.46 -9.69 -2.74
C ARG A 48 0.49 -8.52 -2.75
N ALA A 49 0.73 -7.55 -1.88
CA ALA A 49 -0.12 -6.37 -1.80
C ALA A 49 0.68 -5.16 -1.32
N THR A 50 0.15 -3.97 -1.60
CA THR A 50 0.69 -2.71 -1.08
C THR A 50 -0.15 -2.25 0.10
N MET A 51 0.53 -1.97 1.20
CA MET A 51 -0.07 -1.44 2.42
C MET A 51 0.40 -0.02 2.67
N LEU A 52 -0.38 0.72 3.43
CA LEU A 52 -0.08 2.09 3.83
C LEU A 52 -0.29 2.22 5.33
N ALA A 53 0.68 2.82 6.00
CA ALA A 53 0.53 3.26 7.38
C ALA A 53 0.60 4.78 7.43
N ASN A 54 -0.42 5.41 8.00
CA ASN A 54 -0.43 6.85 8.32
C ASN A 54 -0.20 7.00 9.81
N TYR A 55 0.71 7.89 10.16
CA TYR A 55 1.03 8.17 11.55
C TYR A 55 0.47 9.53 11.96
N LEU A 56 -0.08 9.59 13.17
CA LEU A 56 -0.59 10.84 13.73
C LEU A 56 0.54 11.84 13.97
N GLN A 57 1.72 11.34 14.31
CA GLN A 57 2.92 12.14 14.55
C GLN A 57 4.05 11.61 13.66
N ALA A 58 4.94 12.51 13.26
CA ALA A 58 6.09 12.11 12.45
C ALA A 58 6.93 11.06 13.17
N GLN A 59 7.37 10.06 12.42
CA GLN A 59 8.33 9.08 12.89
C GLN A 59 9.71 9.72 13.06
N ALA A 60 10.65 9.00 13.66
CA ALA A 60 12.00 9.51 13.94
C ALA A 60 12.72 10.02 12.68
N ASN A 61 12.43 9.45 11.52
CA ASN A 61 12.99 9.89 10.23
C ASN A 61 12.18 11.00 9.55
N GLY A 62 11.19 11.58 10.23
CA GLY A 62 10.32 12.62 9.69
C GLY A 62 9.15 12.13 8.85
N ALA A 63 8.99 10.83 8.69
CA ALA A 63 7.93 10.27 7.87
C ALA A 63 6.57 10.35 8.56
N TYR A 64 5.55 10.79 7.81
CA TYR A 64 4.14 10.74 8.23
C TYR A 64 3.39 9.57 7.65
N SER A 65 3.91 8.95 6.59
CA SER A 65 3.35 7.71 6.06
C SER A 65 4.43 6.80 5.51
N ILE A 66 4.12 5.51 5.51
CA ILE A 66 4.98 4.47 4.97
C ILE A 66 4.12 3.62 4.04
N LYS A 67 4.59 3.43 2.81
CA LYS A 67 4.00 2.50 1.88
C LYS A 67 4.89 1.27 1.81
N ALA A 68 4.32 0.09 2.00
CA ALA A 68 5.07 -1.15 2.04
C ALA A 68 4.50 -2.18 1.06
N THR A 69 5.38 -2.86 0.35
CA THR A 69 5.02 -4.06 -0.38
C THR A 69 5.21 -5.25 0.55
N VAL A 70 4.14 -6.02 0.73
CA VAL A 70 4.12 -7.17 1.62
C VAL A 70 3.69 -8.42 0.87
N GLU A 71 4.12 -9.57 1.37
CA GLU A 71 3.70 -10.87 0.87
C GLU A 71 3.12 -11.70 2.00
N PHE A 72 2.06 -12.44 1.68
CA PHE A 72 1.39 -13.34 2.61
C PHE A 72 1.39 -14.75 2.06
N GLN A 73 1.70 -15.71 2.92
CA GLN A 73 1.44 -17.13 2.66
C GLN A 73 0.13 -17.47 3.35
N CYS A 74 -0.90 -17.66 2.55
CA CYS A 74 -2.27 -17.81 3.06
C CYS A 74 -2.45 -19.08 3.90
N GLU A 75 -1.90 -20.19 3.45
CA GLU A 75 -2.06 -21.48 4.14
C GLU A 75 -1.32 -21.53 5.48
N GLU A 76 -0.11 -21.01 5.52
CA GLU A 76 0.73 -21.00 6.72
C GLU A 76 0.45 -19.82 7.66
N ALA A 77 -0.36 -18.87 7.22
CA ALA A 77 -0.62 -17.62 7.95
C ALA A 77 0.68 -16.92 8.36
N GLN A 78 1.51 -16.66 7.35
CA GLN A 78 2.78 -15.95 7.50
C GLN A 78 2.83 -14.74 6.57
N TRP A 79 3.64 -13.77 6.93
CA TRP A 79 3.83 -12.56 6.11
C TRP A 79 5.27 -12.08 6.17
N ARG A 80 5.65 -11.29 5.17
CA ARG A 80 6.96 -10.62 5.14
C ARG A 80 6.86 -9.29 4.43
N THR A 81 7.76 -8.38 4.75
CA THR A 81 7.91 -7.11 4.06
C THR A 81 8.98 -7.25 2.98
N VAL A 82 8.64 -6.85 1.77
CA VAL A 82 9.55 -6.87 0.62
C VAL A 82 10.29 -5.53 0.50
N GLU A 83 9.54 -4.43 0.60
CA GLU A 83 10.08 -3.08 0.42
C GLU A 83 9.24 -2.06 1.20
N ARG A 84 9.89 -1.00 1.68
CA ARG A 84 9.23 0.15 2.32
C ARG A 84 9.65 1.43 1.63
N SER A 85 8.70 2.35 1.48
CA SER A 85 8.94 3.72 1.04
C SER A 85 8.37 4.68 2.07
N TYR A 86 9.14 5.69 2.43
CA TYR A 86 8.82 6.65 3.48
C TYR A 86 8.47 7.99 2.87
N TYR A 87 7.41 8.63 3.37
CA TYR A 87 6.87 9.88 2.85
C TYR A 87 6.73 10.91 3.97
N GLU A 88 7.05 12.17 3.68
CA GLU A 88 6.88 13.27 4.63
C GLU A 88 5.42 13.69 4.80
N ARG A 89 4.55 13.26 3.88
CA ARG A 89 3.13 13.60 3.89
C ARG A 89 2.28 12.37 4.15
N PRO A 90 1.07 12.55 4.71
CA PRO A 90 0.12 11.44 4.85
C PRO A 90 -0.29 10.86 3.50
N MET A 91 -0.79 9.65 3.52
CA MET A 91 -1.34 8.93 2.36
C MET A 91 -0.32 8.68 1.24
N ALA A 92 0.97 8.60 1.58
CA ALA A 92 2.06 8.42 0.61
C ALA A 92 2.02 9.44 -0.52
N GLU A 93 1.59 10.65 -0.22
CA GLU A 93 1.57 11.74 -1.19
C GLU A 93 2.95 12.34 -1.39
N GLY A 94 3.21 12.76 -2.62
CA GLY A 94 4.49 13.35 -2.99
C GLY A 94 5.54 12.30 -3.32
N GLU A 95 6.80 12.68 -3.24
CA GLU A 95 7.92 11.79 -3.51
C GLU A 95 8.36 11.07 -2.24
N SER A 96 8.77 9.81 -2.39
CA SER A 96 9.35 9.08 -1.28
C SER A 96 10.71 9.68 -0.91
N GLN A 97 10.93 9.86 0.39
CA GLN A 97 12.18 10.39 0.92
C GLN A 97 13.24 9.30 1.06
N LEU A 98 12.80 8.07 1.26
CA LEU A 98 13.67 6.94 1.48
C LEU A 98 12.95 5.68 1.01
N ARG A 99 13.69 4.81 0.33
CA ARG A 99 13.24 3.46 0.00
C ARG A 99 14.23 2.48 0.58
N GLU A 100 13.73 1.43 1.20
CA GLU A 100 14.57 0.38 1.75
C GLU A 100 13.95 -0.99 1.50
N ALA A 101 14.80 -1.99 1.34
CA ALA A 101 14.36 -3.38 1.26
C ALA A 101 13.92 -3.85 2.64
N GLY A 102 12.87 -4.66 2.68
CA GLY A 102 12.51 -5.39 3.88
C GLY A 102 13.52 -6.52 4.14
N ASP A 103 13.47 -7.09 5.34
CA ASP A 103 14.34 -8.21 5.69
C ASP A 103 13.98 -9.50 4.96
N GLY A 104 12.77 -9.58 4.40
CA GLY A 104 12.30 -10.73 3.66
C GLY A 104 12.02 -11.96 4.52
N GLU A 105 12.10 -11.84 5.83
CA GLU A 105 11.87 -12.95 6.74
C GLU A 105 10.39 -13.18 6.99
N TRP A 106 9.98 -14.44 6.91
CA TRP A 106 8.61 -14.83 7.20
C TRP A 106 8.34 -14.77 8.70
N GLN A 107 7.24 -14.10 9.04
CA GLN A 107 6.75 -13.97 10.41
C GLN A 107 5.36 -14.54 10.49
N SER A 108 5.05 -15.15 11.65
CA SER A 108 3.68 -15.63 11.89
C SER A 108 2.73 -14.46 12.09
N VAL A 109 1.54 -14.58 11.50
CA VAL A 109 0.48 -13.59 11.68
C VAL A 109 -0.17 -13.82 13.04
N ALA A 110 0.02 -12.87 13.96
CA ALA A 110 -0.62 -12.93 15.27
C ALA A 110 -2.09 -12.52 15.17
N PRO A 111 -2.99 -13.14 15.96
CA PRO A 111 -4.41 -12.75 15.97
C PRO A 111 -4.59 -11.29 16.40
N GLU A 112 -5.65 -10.67 15.90
CA GLU A 112 -6.06 -9.30 16.27
C GLU A 112 -5.04 -8.22 15.96
N THR A 113 -4.18 -8.45 14.96
CA THR A 113 -3.19 -7.48 14.47
C THR A 113 -3.60 -6.94 13.12
N VAL A 114 -2.97 -5.84 12.70
CA VAL A 114 -3.14 -5.31 11.34
C VAL A 114 -2.79 -6.37 10.30
N ALA A 115 -1.73 -7.15 10.55
CA ALA A 115 -1.34 -8.26 9.66
C ALA A 115 -2.44 -9.32 9.55
N ALA A 116 -3.15 -9.62 10.64
CA ALA A 116 -4.27 -10.57 10.63
C ALA A 116 -5.44 -10.05 9.78
N PHE A 117 -5.80 -8.79 9.92
CA PHE A 117 -6.85 -8.18 9.11
C PHE A 117 -6.46 -8.14 7.64
N THR A 118 -5.19 -7.85 7.35
CA THR A 118 -4.68 -7.84 5.99
C THR A 118 -4.71 -9.25 5.38
N LEU A 119 -4.31 -10.26 6.15
CA LEU A 119 -4.36 -11.66 5.71
C LEU A 119 -5.77 -12.04 5.26
N LEU A 120 -6.79 -11.67 6.05
CA LEU A 120 -8.19 -11.93 5.69
C LEU A 120 -8.57 -11.23 4.39
N ALA A 121 -8.13 -9.99 4.21
CA ALA A 121 -8.47 -9.22 3.02
C ALA A 121 -7.79 -9.78 1.75
N VAL A 122 -6.52 -10.18 1.84
CA VAL A 122 -5.76 -10.62 0.65
C VAL A 122 -5.96 -12.09 0.34
N CYS A 123 -6.26 -12.91 1.34
CA CYS A 123 -6.39 -14.36 1.19
C CYS A 123 -7.83 -14.83 0.98
N SER A 124 -8.80 -13.93 1.06
CA SER A 124 -10.18 -14.25 0.73
C SER A 124 -10.34 -14.46 -0.77
N PRO A 125 -11.16 -15.44 -1.19
CA PRO A 125 -11.39 -15.69 -2.62
C PRO A 125 -12.15 -14.56 -3.31
#